data_e21c5f8217b443dcbd962fb1844fca9c
#
_entry.id   e21c5f8217b443dcbd962fb1844fca9c
#
_cell.length_a   1.000
_cell.length_b   1.000
_cell.length_c   1.000
_cell.angle_alpha   90.00
_cell.angle_beta   90.00
_cell.angle_gamma   90.00
#
_symmetry.space_group_name_H-M   'P 1'
#
loop_
_entity.id
_entity.type
_entity.pdbx_description
1 polymer ?
#
loop_
_entity_poly.entity_id
_entity_poly.type
_entity_poly.pdbx_seq_one_letter_code
_entity_poly.pdbx_strand_id
1 'polypeptide(L)'
;MTIPHILISNDDGYSAPGILALHGALLERFGNTVHLEVMAPEQDRSGVSNALTLDRPLTVRKAANGFRYVNGTPTDCVHVAVTGLLERRPDLVVSGINNGANMGDDTIYSGTVAAAMEGFQCGLPAIAFSLAGKGYAHLDSAARVAA
;
A
#
# COMPACT_ATOMS: atom_id res chain seq x y z
N MET A 1 -23.98 -1.71 11.29
CA MET A 1 -23.05 -1.96 10.17
C MET A 1 -21.66 -1.48 10.56
N THR A 2 -20.66 -2.29 10.37
CA THR A 2 -19.27 -1.86 10.59
C THR A 2 -18.81 -1.04 9.40
N ILE A 3 -18.11 0.07 9.66
CA ILE A 3 -17.50 0.91 8.62
C ILE A 3 -16.43 0.07 7.88
N PRO A 4 -16.40 0.04 6.53
CA PRO A 4 -15.37 -0.66 5.78
C PRO A 4 -13.97 -0.19 6.17
N HIS A 5 -13.03 -1.12 6.24
CA HIS A 5 -11.64 -0.88 6.62
C HIS A 5 -10.71 -1.16 5.42
N ILE A 6 -10.00 -0.15 4.97
CA ILE A 6 -9.09 -0.24 3.83
C ILE A 6 -7.64 -0.10 4.33
N LEU A 7 -6.83 -1.10 4.03
CA LEU A 7 -5.38 -1.05 4.24
C LEU A 7 -4.70 -0.53 2.97
N ILE A 8 -3.91 0.51 3.12
CA ILE A 8 -3.15 1.13 2.02
C ILE A 8 -1.67 0.83 2.21
N SER A 9 -1.01 0.37 1.15
CA SER A 9 0.43 0.13 1.11
C SER A 9 1.05 0.60 -0.22
N ASN A 10 2.35 0.48 -0.38
CA ASN A 10 3.11 0.76 -1.61
C ASN A 10 4.50 0.13 -1.55
N ASP A 11 5.34 0.38 -2.54
CA ASP A 11 6.78 0.05 -2.53
C ASP A 11 7.69 1.28 -2.53
N ASP A 12 7.17 2.45 -2.90
CA ASP A 12 7.94 3.71 -2.91
C ASP A 12 8.23 4.28 -1.51
N GLY A 13 7.55 3.76 -0.48
CA GLY A 13 7.68 4.22 0.90
C GLY A 13 6.49 5.04 1.41
N TYR A 14 6.34 5.11 2.74
CA TYR A 14 5.18 5.75 3.41
C TYR A 14 5.06 7.26 3.17
N SER A 15 6.14 7.94 2.82
CA SER A 15 6.17 9.38 2.55
C SER A 15 6.14 9.73 1.06
N ALA A 16 6.06 8.74 0.19
CA ALA A 16 6.06 8.95 -1.25
C ALA A 16 4.80 9.68 -1.73
N PRO A 17 4.90 10.53 -2.77
CA PRO A 17 3.76 11.27 -3.29
C PRO A 17 2.58 10.39 -3.70
N GLY A 18 2.84 9.20 -4.24
CA GLY A 18 1.80 8.28 -4.70
C GLY A 18 0.86 7.79 -3.59
N ILE A 19 1.40 7.39 -2.44
CA ILE A 19 0.58 6.92 -1.32
C ILE A 19 -0.14 8.07 -0.62
N LEU A 20 0.48 9.25 -0.56
CA LEU A 20 -0.15 10.45 -0.02
C LEU A 20 -1.36 10.87 -0.88
N ALA A 21 -1.21 10.86 -2.19
CA ALA A 21 -2.28 11.18 -3.13
C ALA A 21 -3.42 10.15 -3.08
N LEU A 22 -3.10 8.87 -3.01
CA LEU A 22 -4.08 7.78 -2.89
C LEU A 22 -4.90 7.92 -1.60
N HIS A 23 -4.23 8.07 -0.47
CA HIS A 23 -4.89 8.25 0.83
C HIS A 23 -5.77 9.51 0.83
N GLY A 24 -5.25 10.64 0.33
CA GLY A 24 -6.00 11.89 0.24
C GLY A 24 -7.26 11.78 -0.62
N ALA A 25 -7.18 11.14 -1.78
CA ALA A 25 -8.32 10.95 -2.68
C ALA A 25 -9.40 10.04 -2.08
N LEU A 26 -8.98 8.95 -1.43
CA LEU A 26 -9.92 8.06 -0.72
C LEU A 26 -10.60 8.79 0.46
N LEU A 27 -9.84 9.58 1.21
CA LEU A 27 -10.38 10.37 2.31
C LEU A 27 -11.37 11.43 1.83
N GLU A 28 -11.05 12.14 0.73
CA GLU A 28 -11.93 13.12 0.11
C GLU A 28 -13.22 12.48 -0.41
N ARG A 29 -13.11 11.30 -1.04
CA ARG A 29 -14.24 10.60 -1.65
C ARG A 29 -15.20 10.00 -0.63
N PHE A 30 -14.66 9.38 0.42
CA PHE A 30 -15.44 8.56 1.35
C PHE A 30 -15.58 9.16 2.75
N GLY A 31 -14.71 10.09 3.13
CA GLY A 31 -14.74 10.74 4.45
C GLY A 31 -14.79 9.73 5.58
N ASN A 32 -15.74 9.91 6.48
CA ASN A 32 -15.93 9.04 7.66
C ASN A 32 -16.70 7.74 7.37
N THR A 33 -17.03 7.46 6.11
CA THR A 33 -17.74 6.23 5.75
C THR A 33 -16.82 5.03 5.56
N VAL A 34 -15.49 5.25 5.57
CA VAL A 34 -14.46 4.22 5.56
C VAL A 34 -13.41 4.51 6.63
N HIS A 35 -12.79 3.46 7.14
CA HIS A 35 -11.59 3.57 7.96
C HIS A 35 -10.37 3.31 7.07
N LEU A 36 -9.47 4.28 6.98
CA LEU A 36 -8.24 4.18 6.20
C LEU A 36 -7.04 3.95 7.11
N GLU A 37 -6.25 2.95 6.83
CA GLU A 37 -5.02 2.67 7.55
C GLU A 37 -3.87 2.50 6.55
N VAL A 38 -2.74 3.16 6.83
CA VAL A 38 -1.54 3.07 5.99
C VAL A 38 -0.47 2.26 6.71
N MET A 39 0.05 1.25 6.01
CA MET A 39 1.22 0.48 6.41
C MET A 39 2.11 0.29 5.20
N ALA A 40 3.25 0.98 5.15
CA ALA A 40 4.13 1.02 3.99
C ALA A 40 5.60 0.86 4.41
N PRO A 41 6.51 0.56 3.47
CA PRO A 41 7.93 0.52 3.78
C PRO A 41 8.46 1.87 4.28
N GLU A 42 9.48 1.82 5.14
CA GLU A 42 10.20 3.01 5.61
C GLU A 42 10.87 3.77 4.47
N GLN A 43 11.35 3.05 3.46
CA GLN A 43 12.07 3.58 2.31
C GLN A 43 11.57 2.93 1.03
N ASP A 44 11.96 3.50 -0.12
CA ASP A 44 11.75 2.87 -1.42
C ASP A 44 12.33 1.45 -1.45
N ARG A 45 11.49 0.50 -1.84
CA ARG A 45 11.78 -0.93 -1.98
C ARG A 45 11.46 -1.42 -3.40
N SER A 46 11.62 -0.56 -4.39
CA SER A 46 11.41 -0.92 -5.79
C SER A 46 12.25 -2.13 -6.19
N GLY A 47 11.66 -3.06 -6.92
CA GLY A 47 12.33 -4.28 -7.39
C GLY A 47 12.45 -5.40 -6.34
N VAL A 48 11.90 -5.23 -5.15
CA VAL A 48 11.77 -6.31 -4.17
C VAL A 48 10.42 -6.99 -4.38
N SER A 49 10.40 -8.04 -5.16
CA SER A 49 9.20 -8.85 -5.42
C SER A 49 8.60 -9.46 -4.13
N ASN A 50 7.72 -10.44 -4.24
CA ASN A 50 6.99 -11.10 -3.14
C ASN A 50 7.92 -11.74 -2.08
N ALA A 51 8.71 -10.94 -1.39
CA ALA A 51 9.69 -11.39 -0.42
C ALA A 51 9.30 -11.00 1.01
N LEU A 52 9.22 -11.99 1.90
CA LEU A 52 9.14 -11.80 3.33
C LEU A 52 10.56 -11.69 3.93
N THR A 53 10.72 -10.79 4.89
CA THR A 53 11.95 -10.67 5.68
C THR A 53 11.93 -11.72 6.80
N LEU A 54 12.78 -12.72 6.69
CA LEU A 54 12.85 -13.83 7.65
C LEU A 54 14.14 -13.87 8.49
N ASP A 55 15.11 -13.01 8.16
CA ASP A 55 16.47 -13.03 8.70
C ASP A 55 16.70 -11.99 9.82
N ARG A 56 15.75 -11.13 10.09
CA ARG A 56 15.84 -10.07 11.10
C ARG A 56 14.48 -9.65 11.64
N PRO A 57 14.43 -9.05 12.84
CA PRO A 57 13.20 -8.47 13.36
C PRO A 57 12.71 -7.30 12.50
N LEU A 58 11.39 -7.21 12.34
CA LEU A 58 10.73 -6.06 11.76
C LEU A 58 10.37 -5.06 12.86
N THR A 59 10.57 -3.78 12.56
CA THR A 59 10.18 -2.66 13.44
C THR A 59 9.07 -1.88 12.79
N VAL A 60 7.96 -1.72 13.50
CA VAL A 60 6.83 -0.89 13.08
C VAL A 60 6.89 0.44 13.83
N ARG A 61 6.81 1.55 13.10
CA ARG A 61 6.80 2.90 13.66
C ARG A 61 5.61 3.68 13.12
N LYS A 62 5.27 4.77 13.80
CA LYS A 62 4.19 5.68 13.42
C LYS A 62 4.74 7.05 13.12
N ALA A 63 4.43 7.60 11.94
CA ALA A 63 4.78 8.94 11.53
C ALA A 63 3.82 9.98 12.14
N ALA A 64 4.20 11.27 12.06
CA ALA A 64 3.41 12.36 12.61
C ALA A 64 2.01 12.49 11.98
N ASN A 65 1.86 12.11 10.71
CA ASN A 65 0.57 12.08 10.00
C ASN A 65 -0.30 10.85 10.34
N GLY A 66 0.16 9.98 11.23
CA GLY A 66 -0.54 8.77 11.62
C GLY A 66 -0.23 7.53 10.78
N PHE A 67 0.48 7.65 9.68
CA PHE A 67 0.89 6.52 8.85
C PHE A 67 1.85 5.62 9.62
N ARG A 68 1.68 4.31 9.48
CA ARG A 68 2.64 3.33 9.99
C ARG A 68 3.62 2.93 8.91
N TYR A 69 4.86 2.69 9.29
CA TYR A 69 5.89 2.24 8.39
C TYR A 69 6.76 1.15 9.01
N VAL A 70 7.31 0.32 8.14
CA VAL A 70 8.06 -0.89 8.52
C VAL A 70 9.42 -0.86 7.83
N ASN A 71 10.46 -1.27 8.55
CA ASN A 71 11.81 -1.47 7.98
C ASN A 71 11.90 -2.75 7.14
N GLY A 72 10.89 -3.06 6.38
CA GLY A 72 10.71 -4.28 5.59
C GLY A 72 10.28 -4.04 4.16
N THR A 73 9.83 -5.10 3.53
CA THR A 73 9.30 -5.10 2.16
C THR A 73 7.82 -4.67 2.13
N PRO A 74 7.25 -4.36 0.95
CA PRO A 74 5.81 -4.16 0.80
C PRO A 74 4.99 -5.37 1.27
N THR A 75 5.47 -6.57 0.98
CA THR A 75 4.86 -7.83 1.46
C THR A 75 4.85 -7.90 2.98
N ASP A 76 5.98 -7.59 3.64
CA ASP A 76 6.06 -7.54 5.11
C ASP A 76 5.03 -6.57 5.70
N CYS A 77 4.87 -5.39 5.09
CA CYS A 77 3.94 -4.37 5.58
C CYS A 77 2.51 -4.90 5.63
N VAL A 78 2.04 -5.50 4.54
CA VAL A 78 0.69 -6.07 4.46
C VAL A 78 0.57 -7.29 5.37
N HIS A 79 1.56 -8.18 5.36
CA HIS A 79 1.55 -9.39 6.20
C HIS A 79 1.41 -9.06 7.68
N VAL A 80 2.28 -8.20 8.20
CA VAL A 80 2.27 -7.78 9.62
C VAL A 80 0.96 -7.08 9.98
N ALA A 81 0.44 -6.21 9.09
CA ALA A 81 -0.83 -5.53 9.31
C ALA A 81 -1.98 -6.52 9.47
N VAL A 82 -2.12 -7.46 8.52
CA VAL A 82 -3.27 -8.37 8.45
C VAL A 82 -3.20 -9.47 9.50
N THR A 83 -2.00 -9.98 9.80
CA THR A 83 -1.84 -11.18 10.66
C THR A 83 -1.68 -10.89 12.14
N GLY A 84 -1.36 -9.65 12.54
CA GLY A 84 -1.08 -9.45 13.96
C GLY A 84 -1.13 -8.02 14.51
N LEU A 85 -1.01 -7.00 13.67
CA LEU A 85 -0.88 -5.64 14.18
C LEU A 85 -2.22 -4.89 14.24
N LEU A 86 -3.09 -5.09 13.27
CA LEU A 86 -4.38 -4.41 13.23
C LEU A 86 -5.39 -5.11 14.13
N GLU A 87 -6.07 -4.35 14.99
CA GLU A 87 -7.13 -4.87 15.88
C GLU A 87 -8.29 -5.47 15.10
N ARG A 88 -8.57 -4.88 13.94
CA ARG A 88 -9.58 -5.35 13.01
C ARG A 88 -8.93 -5.65 11.66
N ARG A 89 -9.26 -6.82 11.11
CA ARG A 89 -8.84 -7.21 9.77
C ARG A 89 -9.40 -6.25 8.72
N PRO A 90 -8.60 -5.81 7.74
CA PRO A 90 -9.11 -4.99 6.63
C PRO A 90 -10.11 -5.75 5.77
N ASP A 91 -10.99 -5.01 5.11
CA ASP A 91 -11.93 -5.54 4.12
C ASP A 91 -11.35 -5.49 2.69
N LEU A 92 -10.34 -4.62 2.48
CA LEU A 92 -9.69 -4.40 1.17
C LEU A 92 -8.24 -3.97 1.39
N VAL A 93 -7.34 -4.45 0.54
CA VAL A 93 -5.96 -3.95 0.42
C VAL A 93 -5.81 -3.16 -0.87
N VAL A 94 -5.28 -1.94 -0.76
CA VAL A 94 -5.00 -1.07 -1.90
C VAL A 94 -3.52 -0.72 -1.89
N SER A 95 -2.82 -0.97 -2.99
CA SER A 95 -1.39 -0.69 -3.12
C SER A 95 -1.12 0.34 -4.20
N GLY A 96 -0.33 1.36 -3.87
CA GLY A 96 0.10 2.39 -4.80
C GLY A 96 -0.03 3.81 -4.25
N ILE A 97 -0.02 4.80 -5.11
CA ILE A 97 0.10 4.71 -6.58
C ILE A 97 1.59 4.67 -6.95
N ASN A 98 2.01 3.64 -7.66
CA ASN A 98 3.40 3.50 -8.09
C ASN A 98 3.79 4.57 -9.13
N ASN A 99 5.00 5.11 -9.00
CA ASN A 99 5.58 6.04 -9.96
C ASN A 99 6.22 5.27 -11.12
N GLY A 100 5.42 4.82 -12.05
CA GLY A 100 5.82 4.04 -13.20
C GLY A 100 4.88 2.85 -13.44
N ALA A 101 4.89 2.35 -14.67
CA ALA A 101 4.06 1.22 -15.06
C ALA A 101 4.56 -0.10 -14.45
N ASN A 102 3.61 -0.97 -14.12
CA ASN A 102 3.84 -2.38 -13.82
C ASN A 102 2.98 -3.19 -14.80
N MET A 103 3.55 -3.54 -15.95
CA MET A 103 2.85 -4.21 -17.05
C MET A 103 3.59 -5.45 -17.53
N GLY A 104 2.85 -6.44 -17.99
CA GLY A 104 3.42 -7.69 -18.48
C GLY A 104 4.23 -8.40 -17.40
N ASP A 105 5.43 -8.86 -17.75
CA ASP A 105 6.31 -9.62 -16.86
C ASP A 105 6.84 -8.78 -15.68
N ASP A 106 6.85 -7.45 -15.79
CA ASP A 106 7.28 -6.56 -14.71
C ASP A 106 6.38 -6.66 -13.46
N THR A 107 5.14 -7.10 -13.61
CA THR A 107 4.22 -7.31 -12.49
C THR A 107 4.75 -8.32 -11.48
N ILE A 108 5.52 -9.32 -11.93
CA ILE A 108 6.09 -10.37 -11.09
C ILE A 108 7.16 -9.81 -10.13
N TYR A 109 7.86 -8.77 -10.57
CA TYR A 109 8.95 -8.13 -9.81
C TYR A 109 8.52 -6.88 -9.06
N SER A 110 7.29 -6.44 -9.24
CA SER A 110 6.77 -5.21 -8.65
C SER A 110 6.45 -5.36 -7.17
N GLY A 111 7.02 -4.49 -6.34
CA GLY A 111 6.65 -4.38 -4.93
C GLY A 111 5.23 -3.86 -4.72
N THR A 112 4.74 -2.98 -5.60
CA THR A 112 3.34 -2.49 -5.58
C THR A 112 2.37 -3.65 -5.78
N VAL A 113 2.63 -4.50 -6.77
CA VAL A 113 1.82 -5.70 -7.03
C VAL A 113 1.98 -6.71 -5.89
N ALA A 114 3.19 -6.89 -5.37
CA ALA A 114 3.48 -7.79 -4.26
C ALA A 114 2.65 -7.49 -3.01
N ALA A 115 2.50 -6.22 -2.64
CA ALA A 115 1.65 -5.82 -1.52
C ALA A 115 0.18 -6.22 -1.73
N ALA A 116 -0.36 -6.01 -2.93
CA ALA A 116 -1.71 -6.44 -3.27
C ALA A 116 -1.84 -7.98 -3.27
N MET A 117 -0.85 -8.68 -3.81
CA MET A 117 -0.81 -10.15 -3.80
C MET A 117 -0.79 -10.72 -2.39
N GLU A 118 -0.04 -10.12 -1.47
CA GLU A 118 -0.04 -10.55 -0.07
C GLU A 118 -1.43 -10.38 0.56
N GLY A 119 -2.11 -9.28 0.29
CA GLY A 119 -3.51 -9.09 0.70
C GLY A 119 -4.41 -10.21 0.19
N PHE A 120 -4.27 -10.55 -1.10
CA PHE A 120 -5.02 -11.65 -1.71
C PHE A 120 -4.68 -13.01 -1.08
N GLN A 121 -3.42 -13.30 -0.84
CA GLN A 121 -3.00 -14.55 -0.17
C GLN A 121 -3.54 -14.65 1.25
N CYS A 122 -3.68 -13.52 1.94
CA CYS A 122 -4.36 -13.44 3.22
C CYS A 122 -5.89 -13.56 3.10
N GLY A 123 -6.45 -13.77 1.91
CA GLY A 123 -7.88 -13.93 1.68
C GLY A 123 -8.68 -12.63 1.65
N LEU A 124 -8.05 -11.52 1.25
CA LEU A 124 -8.69 -10.21 1.12
C LEU A 124 -8.78 -9.80 -0.36
N PRO A 125 -9.82 -9.10 -0.78
CA PRO A 125 -9.80 -8.35 -2.03
C PRO A 125 -8.58 -7.42 -2.04
N ALA A 126 -7.92 -7.29 -3.20
CA ALA A 126 -6.74 -6.43 -3.31
C ALA A 126 -6.64 -5.78 -4.69
N ILE A 127 -6.16 -4.52 -4.74
CA ILE A 127 -5.98 -3.75 -5.96
C ILE A 127 -4.63 -3.06 -5.92
N ALA A 128 -3.91 -3.06 -7.03
CA ALA A 128 -2.68 -2.29 -7.23
C ALA A 128 -2.88 -1.20 -8.28
N PHE A 129 -2.38 0.00 -8.02
CA PHE A 129 -2.43 1.15 -8.93
C PHE A 129 -1.02 1.61 -9.30
N SER A 130 -0.81 1.84 -10.59
CA SER A 130 0.45 2.32 -11.15
C SER A 130 0.22 3.39 -12.20
N LEU A 131 1.07 4.43 -12.20
CA LEU A 131 1.11 5.40 -13.30
C LEU A 131 1.73 4.75 -14.54
N ALA A 132 1.13 4.99 -15.72
CA ALA A 132 1.67 4.44 -16.98
C ALA A 132 3.04 5.04 -17.35
N GLY A 133 3.35 6.26 -16.88
CA GLY A 133 4.62 6.94 -17.09
C GLY A 133 5.29 7.34 -15.78
N LYS A 134 6.58 7.63 -15.84
CA LYS A 134 7.30 8.18 -14.69
C LYS A 134 7.02 9.68 -14.53
N GLY A 135 7.13 10.15 -13.30
CA GLY A 135 6.83 11.51 -12.90
C GLY A 135 5.40 11.68 -12.38
N TYR A 136 5.14 12.79 -11.75
CA TYR A 136 3.90 13.00 -10.99
C TYR A 136 2.89 13.93 -11.69
N ALA A 137 3.11 14.27 -12.98
CA ALA A 137 2.27 15.21 -13.73
C ALA A 137 0.78 14.82 -13.76
N HIS A 138 0.47 13.52 -13.71
CA HIS A 138 -0.89 12.98 -13.77
C HIS A 138 -1.31 12.25 -12.48
N LEU A 139 -0.60 12.49 -11.38
CA LEU A 139 -0.86 11.79 -10.12
C LEU A 139 -2.26 12.08 -9.57
N ASP A 140 -2.71 13.33 -9.65
CA ASP A 140 -4.06 13.71 -9.20
C ASP A 140 -5.16 13.01 -10.00
N SER A 141 -4.95 12.84 -11.31
CA SER A 141 -5.88 12.10 -12.16
C SER A 141 -5.92 10.62 -11.79
N ALA A 142 -4.74 10.03 -11.56
CA ALA A 142 -4.63 8.63 -11.12
C ALA A 142 -5.28 8.41 -9.75
N ALA A 143 -5.07 9.33 -8.81
CA ALA A 143 -5.68 9.27 -7.48
C ALA A 143 -7.21 9.33 -7.54
N ARG A 144 -7.77 10.18 -8.40
CA ARG A 144 -9.24 10.24 -8.61
C ARG A 144 -9.80 8.98 -9.27
N VAL A 145 -9.04 8.33 -10.13
CA VAL A 145 -9.45 7.04 -10.73
C VAL A 145 -9.40 5.91 -9.72
N ALA A 146 -8.42 5.96 -8.79
CA ALA A 146 -8.25 4.95 -7.76
C ALA A 146 -9.29 5.04 -6.62
N ALA A 147 -9.88 6.21 -6.41
CA ALA A 147 -10.91 6.46 -5.40
C ALA A 147 -12.33 6.25 -5.98
#